data_b92fe290ca8a92c17bfdc2098c2cbed3
#
_entry.id   b92fe290ca8a92c17bfdc2098c2cbed3
#
_cell.length_a   1.000
_cell.length_b   1.000
_cell.length_c   1.000
_cell.angle_alpha   90.00
_cell.angle_beta   90.00
_cell.angle_gamma   90.00
#
_symmetry.space_group_name_H-M   'P 1'
#
loop_
_entity.id
_entity.type
_entity.pdbx_description
1 polymer ?
#
loop_
_entity_poly.entity_id
_entity_poly.type
_entity_poly.pdbx_seq_one_letter_code
_entity_poly.pdbx_strand_id
1 'polypeptide(L)'
;MTSIAIRARRLPLAAAVLLLAGCAGVTPIGDLLDNSARYDGKTVRVKGEVGEGAGGLGVGAYQLRDRTGTITVVSDRGNAPRKGAEIAVKGRFESLFSLGRAGVAVIREESRDAD
;
A
#
# COMPACT_ATOMS: atom_id res chain seq x y z
N MET A 1 -30.91 5.23 36.96
CA MET A 1 -29.89 6.05 37.37
C MET A 1 -28.53 5.60 37.02
N THR A 2 -28.08 4.55 37.59
CA THR A 2 -26.75 4.08 37.36
C THR A 2 -26.48 3.68 35.93
N SER A 3 -27.50 3.31 35.21
CA SER A 3 -27.30 2.89 33.84
C SER A 3 -26.81 4.03 32.93
N ILE A 4 -26.96 5.23 33.37
CA ILE A 4 -26.52 6.38 32.60
C ILE A 4 -25.02 6.36 32.43
N ALA A 5 -24.31 6.02 33.47
CA ALA A 5 -22.86 5.97 33.38
C ALA A 5 -22.40 4.92 32.41
N ILE A 6 -23.15 3.85 32.27
CA ILE A 6 -22.79 2.79 31.37
C ILE A 6 -22.82 3.25 29.92
N ARG A 7 -23.81 4.05 29.60
CA ARG A 7 -23.91 4.55 28.23
C ARG A 7 -22.72 5.39 27.83
N ALA A 8 -22.25 6.20 28.74
CA ALA A 8 -21.15 7.06 28.43
C ALA A 8 -19.89 6.28 28.07
N ARG A 9 -19.72 5.15 28.65
CA ARG A 9 -18.51 4.39 28.38
C ARG A 9 -18.45 3.79 27.00
N ARG A 10 -19.58 3.53 26.40
CA ARG A 10 -19.60 2.93 25.09
C ARG A 10 -19.06 3.84 24.02
N LEU A 11 -19.25 5.13 24.17
CA LEU A 11 -18.83 6.08 23.15
C LEU A 11 -17.31 6.09 22.96
N PRO A 12 -16.51 6.07 24.01
CA PRO A 12 -15.07 6.03 23.81
C PRO A 12 -14.58 4.82 23.03
N LEU A 13 -15.25 3.69 23.21
CA LEU A 13 -14.85 2.49 22.49
C LEU A 13 -15.04 2.65 20.99
N ALA A 14 -16.15 3.22 20.60
CA ALA A 14 -16.41 3.44 19.19
C ALA A 14 -15.39 4.38 18.57
N ALA A 15 -15.03 5.41 19.29
CA ALA A 15 -14.03 6.34 18.80
C ALA A 15 -12.67 5.66 18.62
N ALA A 16 -12.31 4.79 19.55
CA ALA A 16 -11.05 4.09 19.45
C ALA A 16 -11.00 3.20 18.21
N VAL A 17 -12.09 2.54 17.89
CA VAL A 17 -12.15 1.68 16.72
C VAL A 17 -11.92 2.50 15.44
N LEU A 18 -12.52 3.67 15.36
CA LEU A 18 -12.35 4.52 14.20
C LEU A 18 -10.91 4.97 14.03
N LEU A 19 -10.25 5.29 15.12
CA LEU A 19 -8.86 5.70 15.05
C LEU A 19 -7.97 4.57 14.56
N LEU A 20 -8.24 3.37 15.01
CA LEU A 20 -7.47 2.21 14.57
C LEU A 20 -7.62 1.99 13.07
N ALA A 21 -8.82 2.14 12.56
CA ALA A 21 -9.04 2.00 11.12
C ALA A 21 -8.24 3.03 10.34
N GLY A 22 -8.16 4.26 10.83
CA GLY A 22 -7.38 5.28 10.17
C GLY A 22 -5.89 4.98 10.22
N CYS A 23 -5.41 4.47 11.34
CA CYS A 23 -3.99 4.16 11.47
C CYS A 23 -3.57 2.97 10.63
N ALA A 24 -4.51 2.09 10.32
CA ALA A 24 -4.22 0.89 9.55
C ALA A 24 -4.18 1.14 8.05
N GLY A 25 -4.14 2.40 7.63
CA GLY A 25 -4.16 2.73 6.22
C GLY A 25 -2.89 2.36 5.46
N VAL A 26 -1.76 2.28 6.15
CA VAL A 26 -0.48 1.98 5.52
C VAL A 26 -0.04 0.59 5.92
N THR A 27 0.28 -0.23 4.93
CA THR A 27 0.72 -1.61 5.16
C THR A 27 2.22 -1.69 4.87
N PRO A 28 3.00 -2.30 5.76
CA PRO A 28 4.42 -2.52 5.47
C PRO A 28 4.59 -3.45 4.26
N ILE A 29 5.55 -3.13 3.43
CA ILE A 29 5.78 -3.92 2.21
C ILE A 29 6.10 -5.37 2.55
N GLY A 30 6.88 -5.60 3.60
CA GLY A 30 7.20 -6.96 4.01
C GLY A 30 5.98 -7.79 4.36
N ASP A 31 4.94 -7.16 4.93
CA ASP A 31 3.72 -7.88 5.23
C ASP A 31 3.01 -8.34 3.97
N LEU A 32 3.01 -7.51 2.93
CA LEU A 32 2.43 -7.91 1.65
C LEU A 32 3.17 -9.11 1.07
N LEU A 33 4.47 -9.09 1.15
CA LEU A 33 5.28 -10.16 0.57
C LEU A 33 5.19 -11.44 1.38
N ASP A 34 5.12 -11.34 2.70
CA ASP A 34 5.05 -12.50 3.58
C ASP A 34 3.66 -13.11 3.60
N ASN A 35 2.64 -12.34 3.31
CA ASN A 35 1.25 -12.79 3.36
C ASN A 35 0.54 -12.50 2.05
N SER A 36 1.21 -12.78 0.95
CA SER A 36 0.75 -12.37 -0.36
C SER A 36 -0.63 -12.89 -0.73
N ALA A 37 -0.94 -14.13 -0.35
CA ALA A 37 -2.26 -14.69 -0.65
C ALA A 37 -3.37 -13.95 0.06
N ARG A 38 -3.08 -13.45 1.27
CA ARG A 38 -4.06 -12.74 2.06
C ARG A 38 -4.41 -11.39 1.44
N TYR A 39 -3.43 -10.73 0.84
CA TYR A 39 -3.63 -9.40 0.28
C TYR A 39 -3.96 -9.39 -1.21
N ASP A 40 -3.87 -10.55 -1.85
CA ASP A 40 -4.08 -10.62 -3.29
C ASP A 40 -5.44 -10.06 -3.69
N GLY A 41 -5.43 -9.16 -4.65
CA GLY A 41 -6.65 -8.52 -5.14
C GLY A 41 -7.17 -7.39 -4.28
N LYS A 42 -6.51 -7.10 -3.18
CA LYS A 42 -6.97 -6.04 -2.27
C LYS A 42 -6.27 -4.73 -2.55
N THR A 43 -6.97 -3.64 -2.30
CA THR A 43 -6.38 -2.32 -2.37
C THR A 43 -5.58 -2.07 -1.11
N VAL A 44 -4.34 -1.66 -1.29
CA VAL A 44 -3.42 -1.42 -0.18
C VAL A 44 -2.79 -0.05 -0.34
N ARG A 45 -2.21 0.42 0.74
CA ARG A 45 -1.48 1.67 0.74
C ARG A 45 -0.11 1.41 1.37
N VAL A 46 0.93 1.82 0.67
CA VAL A 46 2.30 1.64 1.14
C VAL A 46 3.04 2.95 1.01
N LYS A 47 4.10 3.10 1.80
CA LYS A 47 4.95 4.28 1.75
C LYS A 47 6.39 3.82 1.65
N GLY A 48 7.19 4.56 0.92
CA GLY A 48 8.58 4.21 0.82
C GLY A 48 9.35 5.10 -0.10
N GLU A 49 10.58 4.72 -0.33
CA GLU A 49 11.51 5.43 -1.19
C GLU A 49 11.53 4.79 -2.57
N VAL A 50 11.46 5.62 -3.60
CA VAL A 50 11.51 5.15 -4.98
C VAL A 50 12.92 4.72 -5.32
N GLY A 51 13.06 3.48 -5.79
CA GLY A 51 14.33 2.96 -6.27
C GLY A 51 14.39 3.05 -7.79
N GLU A 52 14.89 1.99 -8.41
CA GLU A 52 14.99 1.96 -9.86
C GLU A 52 13.62 2.05 -10.49
N GLY A 53 13.56 2.72 -11.64
CA GLY A 53 12.33 2.84 -12.37
C GLY A 53 12.55 2.63 -13.84
N ALA A 54 11.53 2.16 -14.51
CA ALA A 54 11.56 2.01 -15.95
C ALA A 54 10.24 2.51 -16.50
N GLY A 55 10.32 3.43 -17.43
CA GLY A 55 9.15 3.93 -18.11
C GLY A 55 9.26 3.58 -19.58
N GLY A 56 8.21 3.83 -20.29
CA GLY A 56 8.19 3.58 -21.72
C GLY A 56 7.14 2.54 -22.05
N LEU A 57 6.81 2.44 -23.32
CA LEU A 57 5.79 1.52 -23.80
C LEU A 57 4.43 1.76 -23.16
N GLY A 58 4.19 3.00 -22.65
CA GLY A 58 2.92 3.34 -22.05
C GLY A 58 2.71 2.83 -20.65
N VAL A 59 3.71 2.19 -20.06
CA VAL A 59 3.63 1.64 -18.72
C VAL A 59 4.87 2.05 -17.96
N GLY A 60 4.68 2.56 -16.77
CA GLY A 60 5.78 2.86 -15.86
C GLY A 60 5.87 1.80 -14.80
N ALA A 61 7.07 1.41 -14.46
CA ALA A 61 7.28 0.49 -13.35
C ALA A 61 8.44 1.02 -12.53
N TYR A 62 8.32 0.93 -11.23
CA TYR A 62 9.40 1.38 -10.35
C TYR A 62 9.38 0.56 -9.07
N GLN A 63 10.50 0.56 -8.41
CA GLN A 63 10.60 -0.14 -7.14
C GLN A 63 10.33 0.83 -6.00
N LEU A 64 9.62 0.33 -4.99
CA LEU A 64 9.33 1.10 -3.79
C LEU A 64 9.85 0.30 -2.61
N ARG A 65 10.59 0.94 -1.75
CA ARG A 65 11.26 0.27 -0.65
C ARG A 65 10.93 0.95 0.67
N ASP A 66 10.59 0.14 1.67
CA ASP A 66 10.52 0.62 3.04
C ASP A 66 11.48 -0.21 3.88
N ARG A 67 11.40 -0.11 5.19
CA ARG A 67 12.29 -0.87 6.07
C ARG A 67 12.07 -2.36 6.02
N THR A 68 10.92 -2.79 5.53
CA THR A 68 10.52 -4.20 5.61
C THR A 68 10.70 -4.94 4.30
N GLY A 69 10.87 -4.23 3.18
CA GLY A 69 11.05 -4.90 1.90
C GLY A 69 10.96 -3.97 0.73
N THR A 70 11.01 -4.54 -0.46
CA THR A 70 10.94 -3.83 -1.72
C THR A 70 9.87 -4.48 -2.58
N ILE A 71 9.08 -3.68 -3.26
CA ILE A 71 8.04 -4.19 -4.15
C ILE A 71 8.04 -3.37 -5.44
N THR A 72 7.63 -4.00 -6.53
CA THR A 72 7.47 -3.31 -7.80
C THR A 72 6.08 -2.70 -7.88
N VAL A 73 6.03 -1.44 -8.30
CA VAL A 73 4.78 -0.74 -8.53
C VAL A 73 4.64 -0.52 -10.04
N VAL A 74 3.49 -0.86 -10.57
CA VAL A 74 3.20 -0.72 -11.99
C VAL A 74 2.17 0.41 -12.15
N SER A 75 2.47 1.33 -13.03
CA SER A 75 1.61 2.49 -13.25
C SER A 75 1.25 2.61 -14.72
N ASP A 76 -0.01 2.84 -15.01
CA ASP A 76 -0.49 3.06 -16.38
C ASP A 76 -0.18 4.46 -16.88
N ARG A 77 0.37 5.31 -16.02
CA ARG A 77 0.63 6.69 -16.40
C ARG A 77 1.86 6.87 -17.28
N GLY A 78 2.63 5.80 -17.46
CA GLY A 78 3.76 5.83 -18.37
C GLY A 78 5.01 6.51 -17.85
N ASN A 79 4.99 7.03 -16.62
CA ASN A 79 6.16 7.66 -16.03
C ASN A 79 6.34 7.20 -14.59
N ALA A 80 7.58 7.09 -14.19
CA ALA A 80 7.91 6.72 -12.82
C ALA A 80 8.27 7.97 -12.03
N PRO A 81 8.04 7.97 -10.71
CA PRO A 81 8.52 9.06 -9.87
C PRO A 81 10.04 9.09 -9.86
N ARG A 82 10.58 10.20 -9.39
CA ARG A 82 12.02 10.36 -9.31
C ARG A 82 12.63 9.37 -8.32
N LYS A 83 13.73 8.76 -8.71
CA LYS A 83 14.48 7.90 -7.83
C LYS A 83 14.89 8.67 -6.57
N GLY A 84 14.70 8.06 -5.42
CA GLY A 84 15.01 8.67 -4.13
C GLY A 84 13.85 9.42 -3.50
N ALA A 85 12.77 9.63 -4.24
CA ALA A 85 11.61 10.32 -3.68
C ALA A 85 10.91 9.46 -2.65
N GLU A 86 10.39 10.11 -1.61
CA GLU A 86 9.55 9.44 -0.62
C GLU A 86 8.11 9.66 -1.03
N ILE A 87 7.40 8.58 -1.28
CA ILE A 87 6.01 8.67 -1.74
C ILE A 87 5.13 7.68 -1.04
N ALA A 88 3.83 7.94 -1.08
CA ALA A 88 2.81 6.99 -0.66
C ALA A 88 2.06 6.54 -1.91
N VAL A 89 1.83 5.25 -2.03
CA VAL A 89 1.15 4.66 -3.18
C VAL A 89 -0.07 3.91 -2.71
N LYS A 90 -1.18 4.14 -3.37
CA LYS A 90 -2.40 3.37 -3.17
C LYS A 90 -2.65 2.58 -4.44
N GLY A 91 -2.91 1.29 -4.30
CA GLY A 91 -3.16 0.47 -5.47
C GLY A 91 -3.57 -0.93 -5.10
N ARG A 92 -3.83 -1.71 -6.12
CA ARG A 92 -4.23 -3.10 -5.94
C ARG A 92 -3.00 -3.99 -5.88
N PHE A 93 -2.91 -4.79 -4.85
CA PHE A 93 -1.84 -5.77 -4.73
C PHE A 93 -2.18 -7.01 -5.55
N GLU A 94 -1.25 -7.43 -6.39
CA GLU A 94 -1.41 -8.67 -7.18
C GLU A 94 -0.22 -9.54 -6.88
N SER A 95 -0.50 -10.71 -6.32
CA SER A 95 0.56 -11.61 -5.90
C SER A 95 1.21 -12.34 -7.06
N LEU A 96 0.50 -12.46 -8.18
CA LEU A 96 1.03 -13.13 -9.36
C LEU A 96 0.81 -12.26 -10.59
N PHE A 97 1.72 -11.36 -10.82
CA PHE A 97 1.70 -10.53 -12.00
C PHE A 97 2.77 -11.06 -12.97
N SER A 98 2.36 -11.33 -14.19
CA SER A 98 3.27 -11.86 -15.19
C SER A 98 4.05 -10.74 -15.88
N LEU A 99 5.37 -10.82 -15.75
CA LEU A 99 6.26 -9.96 -16.50
C LEU A 99 7.10 -10.87 -17.38
N GLY A 100 6.63 -11.12 -18.58
CA GLY A 100 7.27 -12.08 -19.43
C GLY A 100 7.12 -13.48 -18.85
N ARG A 101 8.23 -14.11 -18.50
CA ARG A 101 8.21 -15.45 -17.93
C ARG A 101 8.16 -15.50 -16.42
N ALA A 102 8.50 -14.39 -15.79
CA ALA A 102 8.61 -14.38 -14.35
C ALA A 102 7.32 -13.87 -13.73
N GLY A 103 6.89 -14.52 -12.66
CA GLY A 103 5.78 -14.05 -11.86
C GLY A 103 6.34 -13.24 -10.71
N VAL A 104 5.82 -12.07 -10.48
CA VAL A 104 6.25 -11.22 -9.37
C VAL A 104 5.04 -10.62 -8.70
N ALA A 105 5.19 -10.28 -7.43
CA ALA A 105 4.18 -9.55 -6.70
C ALA A 105 4.33 -8.07 -7.01
N VAL A 106 3.24 -7.41 -7.36
CA VAL A 106 3.28 -5.99 -7.71
C VAL A 106 2.11 -5.27 -7.07
N ILE A 107 2.22 -3.94 -7.03
CA ILE A 107 1.09 -3.07 -6.76
C ILE A 107 0.75 -2.36 -8.06
N ARG A 108 -0.50 -2.45 -8.48
CA ARG A 108 -0.99 -1.69 -9.63
C ARG A 108 -1.46 -0.35 -9.11
N GLU A 109 -0.70 0.68 -9.42
CA GLU A 109 -0.92 1.99 -8.86
C GLU A 109 -2.26 2.59 -9.29
N GLU A 110 -3.03 3.05 -8.31
CA GLU A 110 -4.24 3.83 -8.55
C GLU A 110 -3.97 5.31 -8.33
N SER A 111 -3.18 5.62 -7.31
CA SER A 111 -2.79 6.98 -7.04
C SER A 111 -1.50 7.00 -6.23
N ARG A 112 -0.83 8.13 -6.25
CA ARG A 112 0.37 8.31 -5.44
C ARG A 112 0.49 9.76 -5.01
N ASP A 113 1.08 9.95 -3.85
CA ASP A 113 1.30 11.28 -3.28
C ASP A 113 2.73 11.39 -2.79
N ALA A 114 3.27 12.57 -2.90
CA ALA A 114 4.56 12.86 -2.28
C ALA A 114 4.38 12.81 -0.76
N ASP A 115 5.36 12.23 -0.11
CA ASP A 115 5.27 12.10 1.34
C ASP A 115 5.99 13.26 2.03
#